data_68a0293a1a05a1959239e42aac683a9c
#
_entry.id   68a0293a1a05a1959239e42aac683a9c
#
_cell.length_a   1.000
_cell.length_b   1.000
_cell.length_c   1.000
_cell.angle_alpha   90.00
_cell.angle_beta   90.00
_cell.angle_gamma   90.00
#
_symmetry.space_group_name_H-M   'P 1'
#
loop_
_entity.id
_entity.type
_entity.pdbx_description
1 polymer ?
#
loop_
_entity_poly.entity_id
_entity_poly.type
_entity_poly.pdbx_seq_one_letter_code
_entity_poly.pdbx_strand_id
1 'polypeptide(L)'
;MDRKRFGIQAAATLLQNAHFRGFFTGEIYQGPVKQVCVPGLNCYSCPGAVGACPLGSLQNQLSSLHFRVPYYVLGLLLFSGALLGRAVCGFLCPFGWLQELLNRIPFYKKNRFRGDRKLRAVKYVILALFVVILPLSVKLTPFFCKYVCPAGTLSGVLLAARNRLIASQLGSLFTWKAIVLGTVVLASLIVWRPFCKYLCPLGAIYGLLNRISLVRLHLNGENCVSCGACSSACRMNLDPVRELNHAECIRCGDCVHACPHGALRIDVLKK
;
A
#
# COMPACT_ATOMS: atom_id res chain seq x y z
N MET A 1 -13.09 -12.48 5.31
CA MET A 1 -11.96 -12.28 4.34
C MET A 1 -11.83 -13.56 3.55
N ASP A 2 -11.82 -13.46 2.24
CA ASP A 2 -11.69 -14.61 1.34
C ASP A 2 -10.35 -15.33 1.60
N ARG A 3 -10.40 -16.65 1.82
CA ARG A 3 -9.19 -17.48 2.03
C ARG A 3 -8.24 -17.42 0.83
N LYS A 4 -8.80 -17.34 -0.38
CA LYS A 4 -8.02 -17.23 -1.63
C LYS A 4 -7.22 -15.93 -1.66
N ARG A 5 -7.85 -14.79 -1.33
CA ARG A 5 -7.17 -13.49 -1.27
C ARG A 5 -6.05 -13.48 -0.23
N PHE A 6 -6.30 -14.04 0.94
CA PHE A 6 -5.27 -14.14 1.98
C PHE A 6 -4.07 -14.98 1.52
N GLY A 7 -4.31 -16.13 0.88
CA GLY A 7 -3.25 -16.96 0.32
C GLY A 7 -2.40 -16.22 -0.72
N ILE A 8 -3.05 -15.48 -1.64
CA ILE A 8 -2.35 -14.67 -2.65
C ILE A 8 -1.48 -13.59 -1.99
N GLN A 9 -2.02 -12.88 -0.98
CA GLN A 9 -1.25 -11.86 -0.27
C GLN A 9 -0.05 -12.43 0.49
N ALA A 10 -0.25 -13.57 1.16
CA ALA A 10 0.83 -14.27 1.86
C ALA A 10 1.92 -14.72 0.88
N ALA A 11 1.54 -15.38 -0.22
CA ALA A 11 2.48 -15.81 -1.25
C ALA A 11 3.23 -14.62 -1.88
N ALA A 12 2.53 -13.55 -2.25
CA ALA A 12 3.14 -12.34 -2.79
C ALA A 12 4.12 -11.70 -1.79
N THR A 13 3.77 -11.67 -0.51
CA THR A 13 4.65 -11.13 0.55
C THR A 13 5.89 -11.99 0.73
N LEU A 14 5.75 -13.32 0.74
CA LEU A 14 6.88 -14.25 0.85
C LEU A 14 7.82 -14.15 -0.36
N LEU A 15 7.28 -14.10 -1.58
CA LEU A 15 8.07 -13.95 -2.80
C LEU A 15 8.84 -12.62 -2.83
N GLN A 16 8.21 -11.51 -2.43
CA GLN A 16 8.85 -10.20 -2.38
C GLN A 16 9.89 -10.07 -1.26
N ASN A 17 9.82 -10.93 -0.25
CA ASN A 17 10.72 -10.96 0.90
C ASN A 17 11.40 -12.34 1.05
N ALA A 18 11.80 -12.94 -0.06
CA ALA A 18 12.35 -14.30 -0.09
C ALA A 18 13.77 -14.43 0.50
N HIS A 19 14.44 -13.32 0.81
CA HIS A 19 15.77 -13.34 1.47
C HIS A 19 15.63 -13.53 2.98
N PHE A 20 15.14 -14.70 3.41
CA PHE A 20 14.91 -15.02 4.82
C PHE A 20 16.18 -14.95 5.67
N ARG A 21 17.34 -15.29 5.11
CA ARG A 21 18.63 -15.21 5.79
C ARG A 21 18.89 -13.81 6.36
N GLY A 22 18.51 -12.76 5.64
CA GLY A 22 18.70 -11.38 6.07
C GLY A 22 18.02 -11.03 7.40
N PHE A 23 16.92 -11.70 7.75
CA PHE A 23 16.26 -11.50 9.06
C PHE A 23 17.09 -12.03 10.24
N PHE A 24 17.98 -12.99 9.99
CA PHE A 24 18.87 -13.58 11.00
C PHE A 24 20.22 -12.90 11.03
N THR A 25 20.80 -12.57 9.87
CA THR A 25 22.12 -11.94 9.75
C THR A 25 22.10 -10.43 9.89
N GLY A 26 20.93 -9.76 9.70
CA GLY A 26 20.84 -8.31 9.66
C GLY A 26 21.44 -7.69 8.40
N GLU A 27 21.58 -8.48 7.32
CA GLU A 27 22.13 -8.03 6.04
C GLU A 27 20.99 -7.74 5.03
N ILE A 28 21.22 -6.74 4.19
CA ILE A 28 20.32 -6.40 3.10
C ILE A 28 20.75 -7.15 1.84
N TYR A 29 19.82 -7.82 1.17
CA TYR A 29 20.08 -8.49 -0.10
C TYR A 29 20.63 -7.51 -1.16
N GLN A 30 21.74 -7.89 -1.82
CA GLN A 30 22.45 -7.07 -2.81
C GLN A 30 22.46 -7.70 -4.21
N GLY A 31 21.70 -8.76 -4.43
CA GLY A 31 21.65 -9.44 -5.74
C GLY A 31 20.98 -8.62 -6.85
N PRO A 32 21.08 -9.06 -8.13
CA PRO A 32 20.60 -8.31 -9.29
C PRO A 32 19.09 -8.04 -9.27
N VAL A 33 18.30 -8.93 -8.66
CA VAL A 33 16.84 -8.77 -8.53
C VAL A 33 16.47 -7.53 -7.70
N LYS A 34 17.39 -7.02 -6.85
CA LYS A 34 17.18 -5.81 -6.06
C LYS A 34 16.94 -4.56 -6.90
N GLN A 35 17.39 -4.56 -8.14
CA GLN A 35 17.17 -3.45 -9.08
C GLN A 35 15.74 -3.45 -9.66
N VAL A 36 15.04 -4.59 -9.56
CA VAL A 36 13.65 -4.70 -10.05
C VAL A 36 12.68 -4.15 -9.00
N CYS A 37 11.83 -3.22 -9.41
CA CYS A 37 10.78 -2.71 -8.54
C CYS A 37 9.61 -3.70 -8.45
N VAL A 38 9.11 -3.89 -7.23
CA VAL A 38 7.87 -4.64 -6.99
C VAL A 38 6.68 -3.68 -6.98
N PRO A 39 5.47 -4.08 -7.41
CA PRO A 39 4.34 -3.16 -7.53
C PRO A 39 3.77 -2.69 -6.16
N GLY A 40 4.12 -3.37 -5.06
CA GLY A 40 3.66 -3.08 -3.71
C GLY A 40 4.60 -2.16 -2.91
N LEU A 41 4.14 -1.73 -1.73
CA LEU A 41 4.98 -1.01 -0.78
C LEU A 41 5.84 -2.03 -0.01
N ASN A 42 7.08 -2.22 -0.45
CA ASN A 42 8.07 -3.07 0.19
C ASN A 42 9.40 -2.32 0.29
N CYS A 43 9.87 -2.03 1.51
CA CYS A 43 11.03 -1.17 1.69
C CYS A 43 12.31 -1.80 1.13
N TYR A 44 13.10 -1.02 0.37
CA TYR A 44 14.41 -1.43 -0.14
C TYR A 44 15.35 -1.91 0.98
N SER A 45 15.35 -1.23 2.11
CA SER A 45 16.19 -1.56 3.27
C SER A 45 15.65 -2.71 4.11
N CYS A 46 14.56 -3.36 3.73
CA CYS A 46 14.09 -4.55 4.44
C CYS A 46 15.08 -5.70 4.26
N PRO A 47 15.53 -6.36 5.34
CA PRO A 47 16.50 -7.47 5.24
C PRO A 47 15.98 -8.64 4.40
N GLY A 48 14.69 -8.88 4.39
CA GLY A 48 14.07 -9.93 3.57
C GLY A 48 13.79 -9.52 2.13
N ALA A 49 13.74 -8.22 1.80
CA ALA A 49 13.29 -7.75 0.51
C ALA A 49 14.29 -8.07 -0.62
N VAL A 50 13.80 -8.79 -1.64
CA VAL A 50 14.58 -9.12 -2.85
C VAL A 50 14.38 -8.10 -3.98
N GLY A 51 13.35 -7.26 -3.91
CA GLY A 51 13.07 -6.20 -4.89
C GLY A 51 13.03 -4.80 -4.26
N ALA A 52 12.92 -3.78 -5.10
CA ALA A 52 12.89 -2.38 -4.69
C ALA A 52 11.46 -1.83 -4.58
N CYS A 53 11.27 -0.86 -3.68
CA CYS A 53 10.02 -0.08 -3.60
C CYS A 53 9.95 0.93 -4.75
N PRO A 54 8.89 0.95 -5.58
CA PRO A 54 8.79 1.88 -6.70
C PRO A 54 8.69 3.33 -6.22
N LEU A 55 8.07 3.57 -5.06
CA LEU A 55 7.98 4.91 -4.48
C LEU A 55 9.35 5.42 -3.99
N GLY A 56 10.15 4.53 -3.37
CA GLY A 56 11.51 4.87 -2.95
C GLY A 56 12.42 5.16 -4.14
N SER A 57 12.34 4.32 -5.18
CA SER A 57 13.08 4.51 -6.43
C SER A 57 12.69 5.81 -7.13
N LEU A 58 11.39 6.13 -7.19
CA LEU A 58 10.88 7.38 -7.73
C LEU A 58 11.47 8.59 -7.00
N GLN A 59 11.38 8.62 -5.66
CA GLN A 59 11.90 9.74 -4.88
C GLN A 59 13.42 9.88 -5.00
N ASN A 60 14.16 8.77 -4.99
CA ASN A 60 15.61 8.80 -5.13
C ASN A 60 16.04 9.42 -6.46
N GLN A 61 15.33 9.12 -7.55
CA GLN A 61 15.63 9.72 -8.86
C GLN A 61 15.19 11.19 -8.94
N LEU A 62 14.05 11.55 -8.39
CA LEU A 62 13.58 12.95 -8.34
C LEU A 62 14.50 13.84 -7.49
N SER A 63 15.07 13.30 -6.41
CA SER A 63 15.98 14.04 -5.53
C SER A 63 17.45 14.02 -5.97
N SER A 64 17.81 13.32 -7.05
CA SER A 64 19.20 13.24 -7.52
C SER A 64 19.71 14.59 -8.03
N LEU A 65 21.02 14.83 -7.92
CA LEU A 65 21.67 16.05 -8.41
C LEU A 65 21.50 16.19 -9.92
N HIS A 66 21.69 15.09 -10.65
CA HIS A 66 21.42 14.99 -12.09
C HIS A 66 20.03 14.42 -12.30
N PHE A 67 19.04 15.29 -12.43
CA PHE A 67 17.66 14.86 -12.67
C PHE A 67 17.57 14.04 -13.95
N ARG A 68 17.09 12.82 -13.81
CA ARG A 68 16.69 11.94 -14.94
C ARG A 68 15.25 11.50 -14.74
N VAL A 69 14.47 11.59 -15.78
CA VAL A 69 13.07 11.11 -15.71
C VAL A 69 13.06 9.61 -15.43
N PRO A 70 12.38 9.16 -14.37
CA PRO A 70 12.38 7.74 -13.96
C PRO A 70 11.46 6.89 -14.84
N TYR A 71 11.73 6.80 -16.14
CA TYR A 71 10.88 6.11 -17.12
C TYR A 71 10.52 4.68 -16.72
N TYR A 72 11.51 3.92 -16.19
CA TYR A 72 11.27 2.54 -15.74
C TYR A 72 10.24 2.49 -14.61
N VAL A 73 10.39 3.32 -13.58
CA VAL A 73 9.50 3.34 -12.42
C VAL A 73 8.12 3.85 -12.80
N LEU A 74 8.06 4.92 -13.61
CA LEU A 74 6.80 5.45 -14.12
C LEU A 74 6.09 4.44 -15.01
N GLY A 75 6.82 3.78 -15.93
CA GLY A 75 6.28 2.73 -16.79
C GLY A 75 5.71 1.55 -15.97
N LEU A 76 6.44 1.10 -14.94
CA LEU A 76 5.96 0.03 -14.05
C LEU A 76 4.69 0.44 -13.30
N LEU A 77 4.64 1.67 -12.75
CA LEU A 77 3.48 2.18 -12.01
C LEU A 77 2.26 2.36 -12.93
N LEU A 78 2.48 2.88 -14.15
CA LEU A 78 1.42 3.04 -15.15
C LEU A 78 0.92 1.69 -15.63
N PHE A 79 1.82 0.77 -15.96
CA PHE A 79 1.47 -0.57 -16.42
C PHE A 79 0.68 -1.35 -15.37
N SER A 80 1.22 -1.48 -14.15
CA SER A 80 0.54 -2.18 -13.06
C SER A 80 -0.76 -1.50 -12.64
N GLY A 81 -0.81 -0.17 -12.70
CA GLY A 81 -2.00 0.62 -12.42
C GLY A 81 -3.07 0.50 -13.49
N ALA A 82 -2.69 0.47 -14.78
CA ALA A 82 -3.62 0.27 -15.89
C ALA A 82 -4.18 -1.15 -15.92
N LEU A 83 -3.38 -2.15 -15.60
CA LEU A 83 -3.84 -3.55 -15.54
C LEU A 83 -4.74 -3.77 -14.31
N LEU A 84 -4.21 -3.55 -13.12
CA LEU A 84 -4.80 -3.98 -11.85
C LEU A 84 -5.40 -2.84 -11.03
N GLY A 85 -5.01 -1.59 -11.28
CA GLY A 85 -5.40 -0.46 -10.45
C GLY A 85 -5.03 -0.68 -8.99
N ARG A 86 -5.93 -0.36 -8.07
CA ARG A 86 -5.73 -0.58 -6.63
C ARG A 86 -5.86 -2.04 -6.17
N ALA A 87 -6.17 -2.99 -7.06
CA ALA A 87 -6.08 -4.40 -6.73
C ALA A 87 -4.64 -4.80 -6.34
N VAL A 88 -3.61 -4.12 -6.89
CA VAL A 88 -2.22 -4.24 -6.41
C VAL A 88 -2.13 -4.07 -4.88
N CYS A 89 -2.79 -3.04 -4.33
CA CYS A 89 -2.82 -2.81 -2.88
C CYS A 89 -3.62 -3.91 -2.15
N GLY A 90 -4.61 -4.49 -2.82
CA GLY A 90 -5.48 -5.54 -2.27
C GLY A 90 -4.82 -6.91 -2.20
N PHE A 91 -3.95 -7.23 -3.14
CA PHE A 91 -3.43 -8.59 -3.35
C PHE A 91 -1.91 -8.72 -3.25
N LEU A 92 -1.15 -7.70 -3.66
CA LEU A 92 0.30 -7.80 -3.84
C LEU A 92 1.11 -7.00 -2.81
N CYS A 93 0.49 -6.12 -2.00
CA CYS A 93 1.21 -5.22 -1.12
C CYS A 93 1.51 -5.86 0.25
N PRO A 94 2.79 -6.12 0.61
CA PRO A 94 3.18 -6.71 1.89
C PRO A 94 2.75 -5.85 3.09
N PHE A 95 2.95 -4.54 3.01
CA PHE A 95 2.59 -3.63 4.10
C PHE A 95 1.06 -3.54 4.29
N GLY A 96 0.28 -3.68 3.20
CA GLY A 96 -1.17 -3.80 3.28
C GLY A 96 -1.62 -5.08 3.99
N TRP A 97 -0.94 -6.20 3.73
CA TRP A 97 -1.20 -7.47 4.39
C TRP A 97 -0.87 -7.42 5.88
N LEU A 98 0.25 -6.80 6.27
CA LEU A 98 0.61 -6.59 7.67
C LEU A 98 -0.48 -5.84 8.44
N GLN A 99 -1.02 -4.74 7.87
CA GLN A 99 -2.12 -3.99 8.50
C GLN A 99 -3.39 -4.85 8.65
N GLU A 100 -3.69 -5.74 7.70
CA GLU A 100 -4.82 -6.66 7.82
C GLU A 100 -4.61 -7.70 8.92
N LEU A 101 -3.38 -8.20 9.09
CA LEU A 101 -3.04 -9.11 10.19
C LEU A 101 -3.24 -8.44 11.55
N LEU A 102 -2.74 -7.21 11.70
CA LEU A 102 -2.95 -6.42 12.92
C LEU A 102 -4.43 -6.16 13.19
N ASN A 103 -5.21 -5.87 12.16
CA ASN A 103 -6.66 -5.65 12.30
C ASN A 103 -7.44 -6.93 12.64
N ARG A 104 -6.87 -8.12 12.53
CA ARG A 104 -7.53 -9.38 12.96
C ARG A 104 -7.56 -9.54 14.49
N ILE A 105 -6.62 -8.91 15.19
CA ILE A 105 -6.60 -8.95 16.66
C ILE A 105 -7.96 -8.44 17.16
N PRO A 106 -8.61 -9.15 18.10
CA PRO A 106 -9.91 -8.77 18.64
C PRO A 106 -9.79 -7.50 19.49
N PHE A 107 -9.96 -6.37 18.86
CA PHE A 107 -9.95 -5.04 19.44
C PHE A 107 -11.16 -4.25 18.95
N TYR A 108 -11.49 -3.14 19.62
CA TYR A 108 -12.58 -2.26 19.19
C TYR A 108 -12.36 -1.77 17.75
N LYS A 109 -13.33 -2.05 16.85
CA LYS A 109 -13.21 -1.72 15.42
C LYS A 109 -14.19 -0.63 15.02
N LYS A 110 -13.64 0.44 14.43
CA LYS A 110 -14.41 1.57 13.93
C LYS A 110 -13.97 1.95 12.52
N ASN A 111 -14.56 1.30 11.52
CA ASN A 111 -14.21 1.56 10.12
C ASN A 111 -14.97 2.76 9.52
N ARG A 112 -16.05 3.22 10.16
CA ARG A 112 -16.89 4.34 9.70
C ARG A 112 -16.88 5.45 10.74
N PHE A 113 -16.47 6.66 10.35
CA PHE A 113 -16.53 7.86 11.18
C PHE A 113 -16.75 9.11 10.34
N ARG A 114 -17.25 10.17 10.98
CA ARG A 114 -17.44 11.49 10.35
C ARG A 114 -16.06 12.03 9.93
N GLY A 115 -15.93 12.49 8.67
CA GLY A 115 -14.67 13.01 8.14
C GLY A 115 -13.78 12.00 7.41
N ASP A 116 -14.12 10.70 7.37
CA ASP A 116 -13.39 9.67 6.65
C ASP A 116 -13.09 10.07 5.19
N ARG A 117 -14.07 10.69 4.50
CA ARG A 117 -13.93 11.14 3.11
C ARG A 117 -12.88 12.25 2.96
N LYS A 118 -12.83 13.22 3.89
CA LYS A 118 -11.84 14.32 3.89
C LYS A 118 -10.43 13.80 4.18
N LEU A 119 -10.29 12.88 5.14
CA LEU A 119 -9.00 12.27 5.47
C LEU A 119 -8.37 11.50 4.32
N ARG A 120 -9.17 10.93 3.41
CA ARG A 120 -8.65 10.24 2.22
C ARG A 120 -7.95 11.19 1.25
N ALA A 121 -8.28 12.47 1.27
CA ALA A 121 -7.60 13.48 0.45
C ALA A 121 -6.15 13.72 0.89
N VAL A 122 -5.81 13.48 2.17
CA VAL A 122 -4.48 13.72 2.73
C VAL A 122 -3.39 12.97 1.97
N LYS A 123 -3.62 11.75 1.52
CA LYS A 123 -2.62 10.99 0.74
C LYS A 123 -2.28 11.63 -0.61
N TYR A 124 -3.21 12.36 -1.23
CA TYR A 124 -2.95 13.10 -2.48
C TYR A 124 -2.10 14.33 -2.20
N VAL A 125 -2.33 15.00 -1.07
CA VAL A 125 -1.47 16.10 -0.60
C VAL A 125 -0.07 15.58 -0.28
N ILE A 126 0.04 14.43 0.40
CA ILE A 126 1.32 13.77 0.67
C ILE A 126 2.02 13.39 -0.63
N LEU A 127 1.30 12.86 -1.61
CA LEU A 127 1.85 12.53 -2.93
C LEU A 127 2.42 13.78 -3.61
N ALA A 128 1.64 14.87 -3.69
CA ALA A 128 2.08 16.09 -4.36
C ALA A 128 3.24 16.74 -3.62
N LEU A 129 3.14 16.93 -2.30
CA LEU A 129 4.12 17.67 -1.52
C LEU A 129 5.38 16.85 -1.24
N PHE A 130 5.24 15.65 -0.59
CA PHE A 130 6.38 14.88 -0.08
C PHE A 130 7.05 13.98 -1.11
N VAL A 131 6.34 13.60 -2.18
CA VAL A 131 6.89 12.70 -3.20
C VAL A 131 7.35 13.46 -4.45
N VAL A 132 6.70 14.58 -4.80
CA VAL A 132 7.02 15.33 -6.02
C VAL A 132 7.70 16.66 -5.70
N ILE A 133 7.02 17.61 -5.03
CA ILE A 133 7.49 19.00 -4.87
C ILE A 133 8.77 19.05 -4.04
N LEU A 134 8.76 18.52 -2.82
CA LEU A 134 9.91 18.61 -1.91
C LEU A 134 11.17 17.91 -2.45
N PRO A 135 11.12 16.67 -3.01
CA PRO A 135 12.31 16.06 -3.59
C PRO A 135 12.89 16.79 -4.80
N LEU A 136 12.04 17.51 -5.57
CA LEU A 136 12.50 18.35 -6.68
C LEU A 136 13.15 19.63 -6.19
N SER A 137 12.63 20.24 -5.12
CA SER A 137 13.11 21.51 -4.55
C SER A 137 14.38 21.30 -3.71
N VAL A 138 14.40 20.28 -2.85
CA VAL A 138 15.54 19.98 -1.98
C VAL A 138 16.18 18.68 -2.42
N LYS A 139 17.32 18.80 -3.07
CA LYS A 139 18.07 17.66 -3.60
C LYS A 139 18.59 16.73 -2.50
N LEU A 140 18.90 15.47 -2.86
CA LEU A 140 19.47 14.43 -2.00
C LEU A 140 18.58 13.98 -0.82
N THR A 141 17.31 14.40 -0.76
CA THR A 141 16.42 14.02 0.35
C THR A 141 15.10 13.42 -0.13
N PRO A 142 14.90 12.10 0.03
CA PRO A 142 13.62 11.43 -0.22
C PRO A 142 12.66 11.66 0.96
N PHE A 143 11.96 12.78 0.97
CA PHE A 143 11.19 13.29 2.11
C PHE A 143 10.17 12.29 2.67
N PHE A 144 9.35 11.67 1.83
CA PHE A 144 8.36 10.71 2.31
C PHE A 144 9.03 9.48 2.97
N CYS A 145 10.07 8.91 2.35
CA CYS A 145 10.78 7.76 2.92
C CYS A 145 11.50 8.12 4.22
N LYS A 146 12.05 9.35 4.27
CA LYS A 146 12.83 9.81 5.42
C LYS A 146 11.95 10.14 6.64
N TYR A 147 10.77 10.76 6.44
CA TYR A 147 9.99 11.32 7.54
C TYR A 147 8.65 10.61 7.81
N VAL A 148 8.01 10.02 6.80
CA VAL A 148 6.63 9.55 6.89
C VAL A 148 6.48 8.03 6.74
N CYS A 149 7.36 7.36 5.96
CA CYS A 149 7.16 5.96 5.59
C CYS A 149 7.32 4.98 6.76
N PRO A 150 6.25 4.33 7.24
CA PRO A 150 6.33 3.37 8.34
C PRO A 150 6.98 2.04 7.91
N ALA A 151 6.90 1.66 6.62
CA ALA A 151 7.57 0.46 6.12
C ALA A 151 9.10 0.58 6.21
N GLY A 152 9.64 1.79 5.93
CA GLY A 152 11.07 2.05 6.12
C GLY A 152 11.50 2.01 7.58
N THR A 153 10.65 2.49 8.48
CA THR A 153 10.92 2.42 9.93
C THR A 153 10.91 0.99 10.43
N LEU A 154 9.91 0.19 10.02
CA LEU A 154 9.85 -1.24 10.35
C LEU A 154 11.11 -1.98 9.92
N SER A 155 11.59 -1.71 8.69
CA SER A 155 12.85 -2.28 8.19
C SER A 155 14.05 -1.84 9.02
N GLY A 156 14.11 -0.57 9.42
CA GLY A 156 15.15 -0.05 10.32
C GLY A 156 15.14 -0.72 11.68
N VAL A 157 13.98 -0.95 12.28
CA VAL A 157 13.83 -1.69 13.55
C VAL A 157 14.34 -3.13 13.39
N LEU A 158 13.97 -3.82 12.31
CA LEU A 158 14.41 -5.19 12.08
C LEU A 158 15.93 -5.30 11.90
N LEU A 159 16.55 -4.34 11.21
CA LEU A 159 17.99 -4.28 11.05
C LEU A 159 18.72 -3.95 12.35
N ALA A 160 18.24 -2.94 13.09
CA ALA A 160 18.84 -2.52 14.36
C ALA A 160 18.75 -3.62 15.44
N ALA A 161 17.70 -4.43 15.44
CA ALA A 161 17.55 -5.55 16.34
C ALA A 161 18.64 -6.64 16.15
N ARG A 162 19.28 -6.69 14.99
CA ARG A 162 20.31 -7.68 14.66
C ARG A 162 21.71 -7.09 14.54
N ASN A 163 21.83 -5.81 14.27
CA ASN A 163 23.13 -5.15 14.03
C ASN A 163 23.32 -3.99 15.02
N ARG A 164 24.23 -4.18 15.98
CA ARG A 164 24.55 -3.17 17.02
C ARG A 164 25.13 -1.88 16.44
N LEU A 165 25.87 -1.96 15.33
CA LEU A 165 26.39 -0.76 14.64
C LEU A 165 25.26 0.11 14.10
N ILE A 166 24.23 -0.51 13.53
CA ILE A 166 23.03 0.21 13.05
C ILE A 166 22.28 0.77 14.25
N ALA A 167 22.12 0.00 15.32
CA ALA A 167 21.45 0.45 16.53
C ALA A 167 22.11 1.69 17.16
N SER A 168 23.44 1.77 17.18
CA SER A 168 24.18 2.92 17.72
C SER A 168 24.05 4.20 16.88
N GLN A 169 23.66 4.09 15.61
CA GLN A 169 23.45 5.23 14.69
C GLN A 169 22.02 5.79 14.72
N LEU A 170 21.15 5.22 15.57
CA LEU A 170 19.77 5.67 15.69
C LEU A 170 19.67 6.96 16.49
N GLY A 171 19.41 8.08 15.81
CA GLY A 171 19.25 9.41 16.39
C GLY A 171 17.77 9.82 16.57
N SER A 172 17.53 11.09 16.85
CA SER A 172 16.21 11.70 17.09
C SER A 172 15.21 11.48 15.92
N LEU A 173 15.70 11.44 14.68
CA LEU A 173 14.87 11.15 13.53
C LEU A 173 14.25 9.75 13.59
N PHE A 174 14.98 8.77 14.12
CA PHE A 174 14.44 7.42 14.31
C PHE A 174 13.32 7.40 15.34
N THR A 175 13.47 8.16 16.44
CA THR A 175 12.42 8.30 17.47
C THR A 175 11.14 8.85 16.86
N TRP A 176 11.22 9.93 16.05
CA TRP A 176 10.08 10.45 15.31
C TRP A 176 9.41 9.38 14.45
N LYS A 177 10.20 8.66 13.66
CA LYS A 177 9.70 7.60 12.76
C LYS A 177 9.10 6.43 13.55
N ALA A 178 9.64 6.10 14.71
CA ALA A 178 9.09 5.07 15.59
C ALA A 178 7.70 5.47 16.13
N ILE A 179 7.51 6.75 16.45
CA ILE A 179 6.19 7.29 16.83
C ILE A 179 5.20 7.16 15.67
N VAL A 180 5.61 7.52 14.45
CA VAL A 180 4.77 7.36 13.24
C VAL A 180 4.40 5.89 13.03
N LEU A 181 5.36 4.97 13.13
CA LEU A 181 5.10 3.53 13.00
C LEU A 181 4.14 3.05 14.09
N GLY A 182 4.38 3.42 15.35
CA GLY A 182 3.53 3.06 16.49
C GLY A 182 2.10 3.56 16.31
N THR A 183 1.93 4.80 15.85
CA THR A 183 0.61 5.37 15.53
C THR A 183 -0.10 4.57 14.43
N VAL A 184 0.61 4.19 13.37
CA VAL A 184 0.02 3.37 12.28
C VAL A 184 -0.34 1.98 12.77
N VAL A 185 0.48 1.35 13.62
CA VAL A 185 0.19 0.04 14.23
C VAL A 185 -1.06 0.12 15.10
N LEU A 186 -1.13 1.07 16.03
CA LEU A 186 -2.28 1.28 16.91
C LEU A 186 -3.55 1.59 16.10
N ALA A 187 -3.45 2.49 15.10
CA ALA A 187 -4.57 2.77 14.22
C ALA A 187 -5.02 1.53 13.43
N SER A 188 -4.11 0.61 13.09
CA SER A 188 -4.44 -0.64 12.36
C SER A 188 -5.23 -1.63 13.20
N LEU A 189 -5.15 -1.56 14.54
CA LEU A 189 -6.00 -2.35 15.43
C LEU A 189 -7.47 -1.91 15.37
N ILE A 190 -7.71 -0.60 15.18
CA ILE A 190 -9.04 0.02 15.22
C ILE A 190 -9.65 0.15 13.82
N VAL A 191 -8.87 0.67 12.87
CA VAL A 191 -9.30 0.97 11.49
C VAL A 191 -8.65 -0.01 10.52
N TRP A 192 -9.43 -0.49 9.57
CA TRP A 192 -8.90 -1.37 8.54
C TRP A 192 -8.03 -0.60 7.55
N ARG A 193 -6.75 -0.99 7.45
CA ARG A 193 -5.72 -0.41 6.58
C ARG A 193 -5.58 1.11 6.66
N PRO A 194 -5.40 1.73 7.83
CA PRO A 194 -5.42 3.18 8.00
C PRO A 194 -4.34 3.89 7.17
N PHE A 195 -3.13 3.36 7.13
CA PHE A 195 -2.05 3.94 6.34
C PHE A 195 -2.38 3.92 4.83
N CYS A 196 -2.82 2.77 4.30
CA CYS A 196 -3.20 2.64 2.89
C CYS A 196 -4.39 3.53 2.52
N LYS A 197 -5.28 3.80 3.48
CA LYS A 197 -6.50 4.59 3.29
C LYS A 197 -6.22 6.09 3.28
N TYR A 198 -5.33 6.58 4.17
CA TYR A 198 -5.17 8.00 4.43
C TYR A 198 -3.81 8.60 4.08
N LEU A 199 -2.72 7.83 4.16
CA LEU A 199 -1.36 8.36 4.12
C LEU A 199 -0.53 7.84 2.95
N CYS A 200 -0.86 6.68 2.36
CA CYS A 200 -0.02 6.02 1.37
C CYS A 200 -0.07 6.70 -0.01
N PRO A 201 1.02 7.33 -0.49
CA PRO A 201 1.05 7.97 -1.80
C PRO A 201 1.03 6.97 -2.96
N LEU A 202 1.55 5.75 -2.77
CA LEU A 202 1.42 4.68 -3.76
C LEU A 202 -0.06 4.31 -3.96
N GLY A 203 -0.84 4.27 -2.85
CA GLY A 203 -2.28 4.10 -2.90
C GLY A 203 -3.01 5.28 -3.58
N ALA A 204 -2.45 6.49 -3.55
CA ALA A 204 -2.98 7.63 -4.32
C ALA A 204 -2.73 7.45 -5.82
N ILE A 205 -1.50 7.08 -6.23
CA ILE A 205 -1.14 6.83 -7.63
C ILE A 205 -2.06 5.76 -8.24
N TYR A 206 -2.15 4.59 -7.61
CA TYR A 206 -3.05 3.54 -8.08
C TYR A 206 -4.53 3.91 -7.99
N GLY A 207 -4.90 4.80 -7.07
CA GLY A 207 -6.25 5.35 -6.96
C GLY A 207 -6.64 6.17 -8.18
N LEU A 208 -5.74 7.03 -8.67
CA LEU A 208 -5.96 7.80 -9.91
C LEU A 208 -6.15 6.88 -11.11
N LEU A 209 -5.33 5.83 -11.22
CA LEU A 209 -5.38 4.86 -12.30
C LEU A 209 -6.56 3.86 -12.18
N ASN A 210 -7.22 3.79 -11.03
CA ASN A 210 -8.26 2.81 -10.76
C ASN A 210 -9.47 2.93 -11.69
N ARG A 211 -9.75 4.14 -12.19
CA ARG A 211 -10.86 4.40 -13.12
C ARG A 211 -10.62 3.84 -14.52
N ILE A 212 -9.36 3.77 -14.96
CA ILE A 212 -8.98 3.33 -16.30
C ILE A 212 -8.48 1.89 -16.34
N SER A 213 -8.34 1.24 -15.18
CA SER A 213 -7.76 -0.10 -15.09
C SER A 213 -8.66 -1.19 -15.70
N LEU A 214 -8.02 -2.24 -16.20
CA LEU A 214 -8.71 -3.35 -16.90
C LEU A 214 -9.54 -4.20 -15.94
N VAL A 215 -9.02 -4.52 -14.74
CA VAL A 215 -9.79 -5.24 -13.72
C VAL A 215 -10.82 -4.29 -13.13
N ARG A 216 -12.11 -4.60 -13.24
CA ARG A 216 -13.21 -3.72 -12.78
C ARG A 216 -14.27 -4.47 -11.99
N LEU A 217 -14.98 -3.74 -11.16
CA LEU A 217 -16.20 -4.19 -10.52
C LEU A 217 -17.38 -3.89 -11.47
N HIS A 218 -18.17 -4.89 -11.74
CA HIS A 218 -19.38 -4.80 -12.57
C HIS A 218 -20.62 -5.04 -11.71
N LEU A 219 -21.66 -4.25 -11.96
CA LEU A 219 -22.98 -4.37 -11.34
C LEU A 219 -23.99 -4.82 -12.40
N ASN A 220 -24.65 -5.95 -12.17
CA ASN A 220 -25.86 -6.31 -12.90
C ASN A 220 -27.08 -5.66 -12.21
N GLY A 221 -27.65 -4.65 -12.86
CA GLY A 221 -28.79 -3.91 -12.33
C GLY A 221 -30.05 -4.75 -12.12
N GLU A 222 -30.28 -5.77 -12.99
CA GLU A 222 -31.45 -6.63 -12.93
C GLU A 222 -31.46 -7.50 -11.66
N ASN A 223 -30.29 -7.93 -11.21
CA ASN A 223 -30.16 -8.74 -10.00
C ASN A 223 -30.03 -7.91 -8.72
N CYS A 224 -29.94 -6.57 -8.84
CA CYS A 224 -29.70 -5.70 -7.69
C CYS A 224 -31.02 -5.23 -7.04
N VAL A 225 -31.32 -5.75 -5.88
CA VAL A 225 -32.50 -5.35 -5.07
C VAL A 225 -32.21 -4.20 -4.09
N SER A 226 -31.06 -3.52 -4.22
CA SER A 226 -30.66 -2.38 -3.38
C SER A 226 -30.68 -2.63 -1.86
N CYS A 227 -30.45 -3.87 -1.42
CA CYS A 227 -30.51 -4.27 0.00
C CYS A 227 -29.37 -3.70 0.88
N GLY A 228 -28.32 -3.11 0.31
CA GLY A 228 -27.22 -2.48 1.05
C GLY A 228 -26.20 -3.44 1.68
N ALA A 229 -26.32 -4.76 1.51
CA ALA A 229 -25.40 -5.76 2.07
C ALA A 229 -23.95 -5.55 1.60
N CYS A 230 -23.74 -5.21 0.33
CA CYS A 230 -22.43 -4.91 -0.25
C CYS A 230 -21.77 -3.66 0.37
N SER A 231 -22.57 -2.61 0.64
CA SER A 231 -22.08 -1.40 1.31
C SER A 231 -21.70 -1.67 2.76
N SER A 232 -22.48 -2.50 3.48
CA SER A 232 -22.20 -2.91 4.87
C SER A 232 -20.90 -3.73 4.96
N ALA A 233 -20.65 -4.62 3.99
CA ALA A 233 -19.46 -5.45 3.92
C ALA A 233 -18.20 -4.67 3.51
N CYS A 234 -18.34 -3.47 2.95
CA CYS A 234 -17.22 -2.70 2.43
C CYS A 234 -16.36 -2.10 3.55
N ARG A 235 -15.18 -2.70 3.79
CA ARG A 235 -14.22 -2.22 4.80
C ARG A 235 -13.55 -0.90 4.43
N MET A 236 -13.53 -0.56 3.13
CA MET A 236 -13.08 0.75 2.66
C MET A 236 -14.13 1.86 2.86
N ASN A 237 -15.31 1.53 3.40
CA ASN A 237 -16.39 2.46 3.62
C ASN A 237 -16.82 3.18 2.33
N LEU A 238 -17.08 2.39 1.28
CA LEU A 238 -17.62 2.83 0.00
C LEU A 238 -19.01 2.25 -0.19
N ASP A 239 -19.79 2.86 -1.07
CA ASP A 239 -21.00 2.27 -1.60
C ASP A 239 -20.72 1.66 -2.99
N PRO A 240 -20.58 0.32 -3.10
CA PRO A 240 -20.25 -0.31 -4.38
C PRO A 240 -21.30 -0.11 -5.47
N VAL A 241 -22.53 0.18 -5.13
CA VAL A 241 -23.61 0.41 -6.10
C VAL A 241 -23.56 1.83 -6.65
N ARG A 242 -23.42 2.82 -5.76
CA ARG A 242 -23.40 4.24 -6.13
C ARG A 242 -22.04 4.72 -6.63
N GLU A 243 -20.96 4.17 -6.06
CA GLU A 243 -19.59 4.58 -6.31
C GLU A 243 -18.80 3.44 -7.00
N LEU A 244 -19.37 2.87 -8.08
CA LEU A 244 -18.74 1.79 -8.82
C LEU A 244 -17.35 2.20 -9.33
N ASN A 245 -16.35 1.35 -9.11
CA ASN A 245 -14.95 1.60 -9.49
C ASN A 245 -14.34 2.90 -8.91
N HIS A 246 -14.81 3.32 -7.74
CA HIS A 246 -14.25 4.49 -7.06
C HIS A 246 -12.72 4.37 -6.87
N ALA A 247 -12.02 5.52 -6.87
CA ALA A 247 -10.56 5.59 -6.70
C ALA A 247 -10.05 4.88 -5.42
N GLU A 248 -10.88 4.75 -4.40
CA GLU A 248 -10.55 4.09 -3.13
C GLU A 248 -10.83 2.57 -3.12
N CYS A 249 -11.47 2.02 -4.15
CA CYS A 249 -11.81 0.60 -4.20
C CYS A 249 -10.56 -0.25 -4.47
N ILE A 250 -10.17 -1.09 -3.52
CA ILE A 250 -9.02 -2.02 -3.66
C ILE A 250 -9.40 -3.37 -4.28
N ARG A 251 -10.65 -3.51 -4.72
CA ARG A 251 -11.18 -4.72 -5.39
C ARG A 251 -10.99 -6.00 -4.59
N CYS A 252 -11.16 -5.90 -3.27
CA CYS A 252 -10.97 -7.02 -2.35
C CYS A 252 -11.98 -8.16 -2.49
N GLY A 253 -13.12 -7.92 -3.18
CA GLY A 253 -14.17 -8.92 -3.39
C GLY A 253 -15.15 -9.09 -2.23
N ASP A 254 -14.94 -8.43 -1.08
CA ASP A 254 -15.82 -8.59 0.10
C ASP A 254 -17.30 -8.25 -0.23
N CYS A 255 -17.54 -7.23 -1.08
CA CYS A 255 -18.89 -6.87 -1.54
C CYS A 255 -19.51 -7.90 -2.51
N VAL A 256 -18.67 -8.56 -3.33
CA VAL A 256 -19.13 -9.63 -4.24
C VAL A 256 -19.60 -10.84 -3.43
N HIS A 257 -18.81 -11.26 -2.44
CA HIS A 257 -19.16 -12.37 -1.55
C HIS A 257 -20.36 -12.07 -0.64
N ALA A 258 -20.58 -10.81 -0.30
CA ALA A 258 -21.69 -10.40 0.55
C ALA A 258 -23.02 -10.22 -0.20
N CYS A 259 -23.01 -10.26 -1.54
CA CYS A 259 -24.21 -10.06 -2.34
C CYS A 259 -24.99 -11.38 -2.47
N PRO A 260 -26.19 -11.51 -1.84
CA PRO A 260 -26.96 -12.76 -1.90
C PRO A 260 -27.53 -13.04 -3.30
N HIS A 261 -27.70 -11.99 -4.13
CA HIS A 261 -28.27 -12.10 -5.47
C HIS A 261 -27.21 -12.17 -6.59
N GLY A 262 -25.91 -12.22 -6.25
CA GLY A 262 -24.85 -12.29 -7.24
C GLY A 262 -24.79 -11.10 -8.21
N ALA A 263 -25.33 -9.94 -7.81
CA ALA A 263 -25.40 -8.75 -8.65
C ALA A 263 -24.04 -8.11 -8.91
N LEU A 264 -23.02 -8.37 -8.08
CA LEU A 264 -21.67 -7.81 -8.21
C LEU A 264 -20.68 -8.88 -8.64
N ARG A 265 -19.81 -8.54 -9.59
CA ARG A 265 -18.69 -9.38 -10.01
C ARG A 265 -17.45 -8.54 -10.30
N ILE A 266 -16.27 -9.15 -10.19
CA ILE A 266 -14.99 -8.54 -10.57
C ILE A 266 -14.51 -9.28 -11.80
N ASP A 267 -14.39 -8.56 -12.92
CA ASP A 267 -13.95 -9.12 -14.20
C ASP A 267 -12.84 -8.26 -14.79
N VAL A 268 -12.02 -8.89 -15.64
CA VAL A 268 -11.19 -8.19 -16.62
C VAL A 268 -12.12 -7.78 -17.75
N LEU A 269 -12.00 -6.54 -18.25
CA LEU A 269 -12.86 -6.01 -19.31
C LEU A 269 -13.22 -7.09 -20.36
N LYS A 270 -14.44 -7.61 -20.28
CA LYS A 270 -15.15 -8.10 -21.47
C LYS A 270 -15.95 -6.91 -22.00
N LYS A 271 -15.72 -6.59 -23.28
CA LYS A 271 -16.64 -5.76 -24.05
C LYS A 271 -18.07 -6.31 -23.93
#